data_fdf89dfb8a047fc60ca88a196258e608
#
_entry.id   fdf89dfb8a047fc60ca88a196258e608
#
_cell.length_a   1.000
_cell.length_b   1.000
_cell.length_c   1.000
_cell.angle_alpha   90.00
_cell.angle_beta   90.00
_cell.angle_gamma   90.00
#
_symmetry.space_group_name_H-M   'P 1'
#
loop_
_entity.id
_entity.type
_entity.pdbx_description
1 polymer ?
#
loop_
_entity_poly.entity_id
_entity_poly.type
_entity_poly.pdbx_seq_one_letter_code
_entity_poly.pdbx_strand_id
1 'polypeptide(L)'
;ELLPEGFKCPHCGHDEFKKETDIMDVWFDSGSSWAGVLEVNDLDVPCAMYLEGSDQHRGWFNSSLLTAVATTGKAPYNSVLTHGFVVDGEGRKMSKSVGNTVAPSDIIDVYGADVMRLWVSSADYQADVRLSKDIVKQLSEVYRKIRNTFRFLLGNLDDFNPNTDKVAYADMSEFDKWALLRLEEVRQKVTDAYENYEFHMLYHAIHNFCTVDLSSIYLDVMKDTMYAESKNDVARRSAQTAMYEILKTLVAMVSPVLSFTAEEVWKYMPKEEGMPESVMLQDWPQGHPEHFNQELADKWNQLLDLRTSVQKALELARQDKTIGHPLDASVTVYAEGAAFDALNALGEEGLAKLVIVSEAHIVNGAAPAEAVKDEETGVATVVVASGLEKCERCWIHRDTVGQDSAHPTLCARCADVVKTL
;
A
#
# COMPACT_ATOMS: atom_id res chain seq x y z
N GLU A 1 28.74 -51.44 -0.73
CA GLU A 1 27.89 -50.80 0.28
C GLU A 1 26.50 -50.43 -0.24
N LEU A 2 26.31 -50.25 -1.58
CA LEU A 2 25.03 -49.85 -2.20
C LEU A 2 24.20 -51.06 -2.71
N LEU A 3 24.76 -52.22 -2.80
CA LEU A 3 24.07 -53.43 -3.25
C LEU A 3 23.63 -54.26 -2.03
N PRO A 4 22.41 -54.81 -2.02
CA PRO A 4 22.01 -55.72 -0.99
C PRO A 4 22.91 -56.95 -0.89
N GLU A 5 23.06 -57.53 0.29
CA GLU A 5 23.83 -58.75 0.48
C GLU A 5 23.26 -59.88 -0.40
N GLY A 6 24.15 -60.54 -1.17
CA GLY A 6 23.73 -61.63 -2.09
C GLY A 6 23.11 -61.13 -3.40
N PHE A 7 23.20 -59.86 -3.75
CA PHE A 7 22.68 -59.31 -5.00
C PHE A 7 23.39 -59.97 -6.22
N LYS A 8 22.57 -60.41 -7.17
CA LYS A 8 23.02 -60.94 -8.44
C LYS A 8 22.46 -60.15 -9.60
N CYS A 9 23.24 -60.00 -10.67
CA CYS A 9 22.78 -59.34 -11.87
C CYS A 9 21.51 -60.04 -12.41
N PRO A 10 20.39 -59.36 -12.57
CA PRO A 10 19.15 -59.97 -13.04
C PRO A 10 19.20 -60.48 -14.47
N HIS A 11 20.18 -60.01 -15.27
CA HIS A 11 20.35 -60.43 -16.68
C HIS A 11 21.29 -61.61 -16.88
N CYS A 12 22.40 -61.66 -16.11
CA CYS A 12 23.42 -62.72 -16.31
C CYS A 12 23.72 -63.56 -15.06
N GLY A 13 23.13 -63.24 -13.92
CA GLY A 13 23.30 -63.96 -12.66
C GLY A 13 24.65 -63.73 -11.97
N HIS A 14 25.51 -62.88 -12.49
CA HIS A 14 26.86 -62.62 -11.95
C HIS A 14 26.73 -61.86 -10.60
N ASP A 15 27.65 -62.13 -9.68
CA ASP A 15 27.66 -61.60 -8.32
C ASP A 15 28.93 -60.81 -7.96
N GLU A 16 29.87 -60.73 -8.88
CA GLU A 16 31.01 -59.86 -8.71
C GLU A 16 30.80 -58.51 -9.43
N PHE A 17 30.89 -57.40 -8.68
CA PHE A 17 30.71 -56.05 -9.18
C PHE A 17 31.94 -55.22 -8.90
N LYS A 18 32.32 -54.36 -9.88
CA LYS A 18 33.41 -53.41 -9.75
C LYS A 18 32.80 -52.02 -9.57
N LYS A 19 33.19 -51.31 -8.52
CA LYS A 19 32.83 -49.92 -8.34
C LYS A 19 33.48 -49.06 -9.41
N GLU A 20 32.68 -48.26 -10.12
CA GLU A 20 33.21 -47.24 -11.03
C GLU A 20 33.91 -46.13 -10.24
N THR A 21 34.89 -45.48 -10.85
CA THR A 21 35.68 -44.41 -10.27
C THR A 21 35.32 -43.03 -10.81
N ASP A 22 34.49 -42.99 -11.84
CA ASP A 22 34.01 -41.75 -12.41
C ASP A 22 33.06 -41.05 -11.46
N ILE A 23 33.13 -39.74 -11.44
CA ILE A 23 32.25 -38.89 -10.62
C ILE A 23 30.99 -38.62 -11.44
N MET A 24 29.82 -38.71 -10.79
CA MET A 24 28.55 -38.33 -11.39
C MET A 24 28.57 -36.83 -11.73
N ASP A 25 27.92 -36.47 -12.83
CA ASP A 25 27.74 -35.09 -13.23
C ASP A 25 26.95 -34.34 -12.15
N VAL A 26 27.38 -33.12 -11.83
CA VAL A 26 26.75 -32.29 -10.79
C VAL A 26 25.27 -31.99 -11.08
N TRP A 27 24.88 -31.98 -12.36
CA TRP A 27 23.48 -31.84 -12.73
C TRP A 27 22.63 -33.06 -12.40
N PHE A 28 23.24 -34.26 -12.34
CA PHE A 28 22.56 -35.46 -11.86
C PHE A 28 22.29 -35.35 -10.35
N ASP A 29 23.28 -34.91 -9.57
CA ASP A 29 23.13 -34.72 -8.13
C ASP A 29 22.04 -33.70 -7.82
N SER A 30 22.12 -32.51 -8.42
CA SER A 30 21.11 -31.48 -8.26
C SER A 30 19.73 -31.91 -8.80
N GLY A 31 19.71 -32.62 -9.92
CA GLY A 31 18.49 -33.17 -10.53
C GLY A 31 17.80 -34.24 -9.69
N SER A 32 18.51 -34.87 -8.75
CA SER A 32 17.99 -35.89 -7.85
C SER A 32 17.54 -35.32 -6.49
N SER A 33 17.59 -33.99 -6.30
CA SER A 33 17.24 -33.31 -5.03
C SER A 33 15.79 -33.56 -4.60
N TRP A 34 14.87 -33.79 -5.52
CA TRP A 34 13.48 -34.16 -5.21
C TRP A 34 13.38 -35.44 -4.39
N ALA A 35 14.22 -36.46 -4.66
CA ALA A 35 14.31 -37.69 -3.89
C ALA A 35 15.27 -37.54 -2.69
N GLY A 36 16.48 -37.06 -2.93
CA GLY A 36 17.52 -36.98 -1.91
C GLY A 36 17.31 -35.90 -0.83
N VAL A 37 16.44 -34.93 -1.08
CA VAL A 37 16.12 -33.86 -0.11
C VAL A 37 14.67 -33.86 0.27
N LEU A 38 13.74 -33.78 -0.69
CA LEU A 38 12.32 -33.62 -0.37
C LEU A 38 11.75 -34.90 0.26
N GLU A 39 11.87 -36.04 -0.40
CA GLU A 39 11.34 -37.32 0.14
C GLU A 39 12.01 -37.72 1.46
N VAL A 40 13.33 -37.54 1.57
CA VAL A 40 14.07 -37.93 2.79
C VAL A 40 13.69 -37.09 4.01
N ASN A 41 13.21 -35.87 3.81
CA ASN A 41 12.76 -34.95 4.88
C ASN A 41 11.23 -34.87 5.02
N ASP A 42 10.48 -35.84 4.47
CA ASP A 42 9.03 -35.86 4.52
C ASP A 42 8.36 -34.57 3.98
N LEU A 43 8.97 -33.97 2.95
CA LEU A 43 8.42 -32.81 2.25
C LEU A 43 7.61 -33.26 1.02
N ASP A 44 6.73 -32.40 0.54
CA ASP A 44 5.84 -32.73 -0.58
C ASP A 44 6.58 -33.00 -1.88
N VAL A 45 6.24 -34.12 -2.53
CA VAL A 45 6.67 -34.50 -3.88
C VAL A 45 5.44 -34.97 -4.68
N PRO A 46 5.07 -34.27 -5.78
CA PRO A 46 5.74 -33.10 -6.38
C PRO A 46 5.70 -31.87 -5.48
N CYS A 47 6.79 -31.09 -5.44
CA CYS A 47 6.78 -29.83 -4.70
C CYS A 47 5.86 -28.79 -5.39
N ALA A 48 5.43 -27.78 -4.64
CA ALA A 48 4.54 -26.76 -5.16
C ALA A 48 5.15 -25.99 -6.33
N MET A 49 6.44 -25.59 -6.20
CA MET A 49 7.08 -24.73 -7.19
C MET A 49 8.60 -24.94 -7.24
N TYR A 50 9.16 -24.95 -8.45
CA TYR A 50 10.58 -24.71 -8.74
C TYR A 50 10.76 -23.25 -9.17
N LEU A 51 11.66 -22.52 -8.51
CA LEU A 51 11.92 -21.12 -8.79
C LEU A 51 13.41 -20.90 -9.02
N GLU A 52 13.77 -20.46 -10.24
CA GLU A 52 15.14 -20.15 -10.64
C GLU A 52 15.19 -19.29 -11.91
N GLY A 53 16.40 -18.94 -12.35
CA GLY A 53 16.63 -18.25 -13.61
C GLY A 53 16.22 -19.07 -14.83
N SER A 54 15.92 -18.39 -15.92
CA SER A 54 15.50 -19.03 -17.18
C SER A 54 16.55 -19.94 -17.81
N ASP A 55 17.85 -19.82 -17.44
CA ASP A 55 18.92 -20.70 -17.86
C ASP A 55 18.76 -22.13 -17.33
N GLN A 56 18.01 -22.32 -16.24
CA GLN A 56 17.78 -23.62 -15.63
C GLN A 56 16.84 -24.53 -16.46
N HIS A 57 16.24 -24.04 -17.51
CA HIS A 57 15.61 -24.90 -18.53
C HIS A 57 16.58 -25.87 -19.18
N ARG A 58 17.88 -25.55 -19.19
CA ARG A 58 18.98 -26.44 -19.65
C ARG A 58 19.86 -26.95 -18.51
N GLY A 59 19.43 -26.79 -17.27
CA GLY A 59 20.14 -27.22 -16.09
C GLY A 59 19.21 -27.99 -15.13
N TRP A 60 19.01 -27.46 -13.93
CA TRP A 60 18.31 -28.13 -12.85
C TRP A 60 16.87 -28.54 -13.19
N PHE A 61 16.08 -27.70 -13.86
CA PHE A 61 14.70 -28.06 -14.25
C PHE A 61 14.68 -29.28 -15.15
N ASN A 62 15.58 -29.34 -16.15
CA ASN A 62 15.67 -30.45 -17.09
C ASN A 62 16.16 -31.73 -16.42
N SER A 63 17.24 -31.67 -15.64
CA SER A 63 17.78 -32.85 -14.97
C SER A 63 16.80 -33.40 -13.90
N SER A 64 16.14 -32.55 -13.16
CA SER A 64 15.09 -32.97 -12.20
C SER A 64 13.90 -33.63 -12.90
N LEU A 65 13.44 -33.07 -14.00
CA LEU A 65 12.33 -33.63 -14.77
C LEU A 65 12.69 -35.02 -15.30
N LEU A 66 13.87 -35.15 -15.91
CA LEU A 66 14.30 -36.41 -16.51
C LEU A 66 14.51 -37.51 -15.49
N THR A 67 15.17 -37.24 -14.36
CA THR A 67 15.38 -38.22 -13.30
C THR A 67 14.09 -38.66 -12.65
N ALA A 68 13.18 -37.71 -12.35
CA ALA A 68 11.89 -38.03 -11.75
C ALA A 68 10.97 -38.79 -12.69
N VAL A 69 10.82 -38.38 -13.93
CA VAL A 69 9.96 -39.06 -14.92
C VAL A 69 10.50 -40.46 -15.23
N ALA A 70 11.81 -40.63 -15.33
CA ALA A 70 12.42 -41.96 -15.59
C ALA A 70 12.17 -42.95 -14.44
N THR A 71 12.04 -42.50 -13.21
CA THR A 71 11.90 -43.35 -12.02
C THR A 71 10.49 -43.46 -11.49
N THR A 72 9.73 -42.38 -11.57
CA THR A 72 8.37 -42.31 -10.97
C THR A 72 7.25 -42.15 -12.02
N GLY A 73 7.57 -41.78 -13.25
CA GLY A 73 6.61 -41.44 -14.30
C GLY A 73 5.93 -40.08 -14.14
N LYS A 74 6.39 -39.24 -13.19
CA LYS A 74 5.79 -37.94 -12.89
C LYS A 74 6.83 -36.84 -12.78
N ALA A 75 6.44 -35.59 -13.07
CA ALA A 75 7.27 -34.45 -12.79
C ALA A 75 7.45 -34.24 -11.28
N PRO A 76 8.61 -33.75 -10.80
CA PRO A 76 8.87 -33.55 -9.37
C PRO A 76 8.32 -32.23 -8.83
N TYR A 77 7.66 -31.43 -9.65
CA TYR A 77 7.10 -30.11 -9.33
C TYR A 77 5.73 -29.91 -9.98
N ASN A 78 4.89 -29.10 -9.36
CA ASN A 78 3.58 -28.72 -9.88
C ASN A 78 3.67 -27.49 -10.79
N SER A 79 4.55 -26.55 -10.46
CA SER A 79 4.77 -25.31 -11.24
C SER A 79 6.25 -24.95 -11.33
N VAL A 80 6.58 -24.14 -12.33
CA VAL A 80 7.90 -23.55 -12.54
C VAL A 80 7.75 -22.06 -12.70
N LEU A 81 8.44 -21.28 -11.86
CA LEU A 81 8.54 -19.85 -11.98
C LEU A 81 9.96 -19.48 -12.39
N THR A 82 10.11 -18.72 -13.48
CA THR A 82 11.40 -18.28 -13.97
C THR A 82 11.57 -16.78 -13.89
N HIS A 83 12.80 -16.34 -13.63
CA HIS A 83 13.18 -14.95 -13.62
C HIS A 83 14.34 -14.65 -14.57
N GLY A 84 14.48 -13.38 -14.96
CA GLY A 84 15.64 -12.87 -15.68
C GLY A 84 16.85 -12.66 -14.75
N PHE A 85 17.88 -12.00 -15.28
CA PHE A 85 19.11 -11.75 -14.55
C PHE A 85 19.16 -10.33 -13.98
N VAL A 86 19.93 -10.16 -12.91
CA VAL A 86 20.23 -8.83 -12.40
C VAL A 86 21.38 -8.24 -13.24
N VAL A 87 21.12 -7.08 -13.83
CA VAL A 87 22.04 -6.32 -14.67
C VAL A 87 22.33 -4.95 -14.05
N ASP A 88 23.41 -4.30 -14.47
CA ASP A 88 23.71 -2.96 -13.99
C ASP A 88 22.70 -1.91 -14.50
N GLY A 89 22.83 -0.66 -14.05
CA GLY A 89 21.92 0.43 -14.45
C GLY A 89 21.85 0.68 -15.96
N GLU A 90 22.87 0.27 -16.71
CA GLU A 90 22.94 0.38 -18.16
C GLU A 90 22.45 -0.88 -18.90
N GLY A 91 22.05 -1.91 -18.16
CA GLY A 91 21.55 -3.19 -18.71
C GLY A 91 22.67 -4.18 -19.07
N ARG A 92 23.90 -3.98 -18.57
CA ARG A 92 25.03 -4.89 -18.84
C ARG A 92 25.10 -5.95 -17.74
N LYS A 93 25.52 -7.16 -18.13
CA LYS A 93 25.79 -8.25 -17.18
C LYS A 93 26.77 -7.81 -16.10
N MET A 94 26.43 -8.05 -14.84
CA MET A 94 27.33 -7.81 -13.72
C MET A 94 28.47 -8.85 -13.69
N SER A 95 29.71 -8.39 -13.50
CA SER A 95 30.85 -9.27 -13.27
C SER A 95 31.91 -8.59 -12.41
N LYS A 96 32.64 -9.38 -11.62
CA LYS A 96 33.74 -8.87 -10.79
C LYS A 96 34.86 -8.25 -11.65
N SER A 97 35.10 -8.79 -12.86
CA SER A 97 36.15 -8.30 -13.77
C SER A 97 35.80 -6.91 -14.34
N VAL A 98 34.53 -6.56 -14.51
CA VAL A 98 34.07 -5.24 -14.96
C VAL A 98 33.95 -4.26 -13.78
N GLY A 99 33.84 -4.76 -12.55
CA GLY A 99 33.70 -3.93 -11.35
C GLY A 99 32.32 -3.29 -11.18
N ASN A 100 31.29 -3.80 -11.88
CA ASN A 100 29.93 -3.31 -11.85
C ASN A 100 28.99 -4.15 -10.96
N THR A 101 29.55 -5.02 -10.12
CA THR A 101 28.77 -5.84 -9.18
C THR A 101 28.32 -5.01 -7.99
N VAL A 102 27.07 -5.22 -7.56
CA VAL A 102 26.50 -4.69 -6.33
C VAL A 102 26.17 -5.87 -5.43
N ALA A 103 26.78 -5.94 -4.26
CA ALA A 103 26.44 -6.97 -3.29
C ALA A 103 25.16 -6.58 -2.53
N PRO A 104 24.32 -7.55 -2.11
CA PRO A 104 23.16 -7.26 -1.26
C PRO A 104 23.49 -6.46 0.00
N SER A 105 24.65 -6.73 0.64
CA SER A 105 25.16 -5.99 1.79
C SER A 105 25.35 -4.50 1.51
N ASP A 106 25.79 -4.12 0.31
CA ASP A 106 26.00 -2.71 -0.07
C ASP A 106 24.68 -1.90 -0.03
N ILE A 107 23.55 -2.59 -0.20
CA ILE A 107 22.21 -2.00 -0.13
C ILE A 107 21.67 -2.09 1.31
N ILE A 108 21.74 -3.27 1.90
CA ILE A 108 21.15 -3.56 3.22
C ILE A 108 21.79 -2.69 4.31
N ASP A 109 23.10 -2.51 4.29
CA ASP A 109 23.82 -1.72 5.30
C ASP A 109 23.48 -0.22 5.24
N VAL A 110 23.05 0.27 4.07
CA VAL A 110 22.72 1.69 3.85
C VAL A 110 21.22 1.97 3.97
N TYR A 111 20.39 1.12 3.37
CA TYR A 111 18.95 1.39 3.20
C TYR A 111 18.06 0.42 3.99
N GLY A 112 18.62 -0.68 4.51
CA GLY A 112 17.87 -1.75 5.16
C GLY A 112 17.35 -2.82 4.20
N ALA A 113 17.04 -3.99 4.74
CA ALA A 113 16.61 -5.15 3.95
C ALA A 113 15.24 -4.91 3.26
N ASP A 114 14.34 -4.18 3.88
CA ASP A 114 13.00 -3.90 3.30
C ASP A 114 13.09 -3.08 2.00
N VAL A 115 14.05 -2.17 1.88
CA VAL A 115 14.24 -1.41 0.63
C VAL A 115 14.74 -2.33 -0.50
N MET A 116 15.63 -3.27 -0.18
CA MET A 116 16.08 -4.26 -1.15
C MET A 116 14.93 -5.19 -1.59
N ARG A 117 14.13 -5.65 -0.64
CA ARG A 117 12.94 -6.48 -0.92
C ARG A 117 11.91 -5.72 -1.74
N LEU A 118 11.71 -4.44 -1.44
CA LEU A 118 10.83 -3.56 -2.22
C LEU A 118 11.35 -3.37 -3.66
N TRP A 119 12.68 -3.26 -3.85
CA TRP A 119 13.27 -3.20 -5.19
C TRP A 119 12.96 -4.45 -5.99
N VAL A 120 13.18 -5.63 -5.44
CA VAL A 120 12.86 -6.91 -6.11
C VAL A 120 11.39 -6.96 -6.50
N SER A 121 10.48 -6.53 -5.60
CA SER A 121 9.04 -6.56 -5.83
C SER A 121 8.56 -5.46 -6.79
N SER A 122 9.34 -4.40 -7.01
CA SER A 122 8.95 -3.28 -7.88
C SER A 122 9.22 -3.53 -9.36
N ALA A 123 10.02 -4.55 -9.68
CA ALA A 123 10.44 -4.87 -11.02
C ALA A 123 9.63 -6.03 -11.61
N ASP A 124 9.41 -6.00 -12.93
CA ASP A 124 8.98 -7.17 -13.67
C ASP A 124 10.17 -8.12 -13.83
N TYR A 125 10.26 -9.10 -12.93
CA TYR A 125 11.35 -10.04 -12.85
C TYR A 125 11.35 -11.09 -13.99
N GLN A 126 10.32 -11.17 -14.82
CA GLN A 126 10.30 -12.06 -16.00
C GLN A 126 11.32 -11.60 -17.04
N ALA A 127 11.68 -10.31 -17.03
CA ALA A 127 12.79 -9.75 -17.79
C ALA A 127 14.02 -9.52 -16.91
N ASP A 128 15.15 -9.08 -17.52
CA ASP A 128 16.34 -8.69 -16.78
C ASP A 128 16.07 -7.45 -15.91
N VAL A 129 16.46 -7.52 -14.65
CA VAL A 129 16.19 -6.50 -13.64
C VAL A 129 17.42 -5.61 -13.45
N ARG A 130 17.24 -4.30 -13.66
CA ARG A 130 18.32 -3.33 -13.48
C ARG A 130 18.52 -2.98 -12.01
N LEU A 131 19.77 -2.95 -11.59
CA LEU A 131 20.18 -2.52 -10.26
C LEU A 131 21.24 -1.42 -10.36
N SER A 132 20.97 -0.27 -9.73
CA SER A 132 21.94 0.81 -9.55
C SER A 132 21.65 1.53 -8.23
N LYS A 133 22.64 2.29 -7.75
CA LYS A 133 22.48 3.11 -6.53
C LYS A 133 21.36 4.14 -6.66
N ASP A 134 21.15 4.69 -7.85
CA ASP A 134 20.10 5.69 -8.10
C ASP A 134 18.71 5.05 -8.06
N ILE A 135 18.54 3.86 -8.62
CA ILE A 135 17.28 3.10 -8.52
C ILE A 135 16.95 2.81 -7.06
N VAL A 136 17.91 2.31 -6.28
CA VAL A 136 17.71 2.01 -4.85
C VAL A 136 17.38 3.28 -4.07
N LYS A 137 18.07 4.39 -4.37
CA LYS A 137 17.78 5.69 -3.74
C LYS A 137 16.35 6.16 -4.01
N GLN A 138 15.88 6.08 -5.26
CA GLN A 138 14.50 6.41 -5.61
C GLN A 138 13.49 5.53 -4.86
N LEU A 139 13.75 4.24 -4.76
CA LEU A 139 12.90 3.31 -4.01
C LEU A 139 12.93 3.55 -2.51
N SER A 140 14.05 4.03 -1.96
CA SER A 140 14.09 4.44 -0.56
C SER A 140 13.15 5.60 -0.25
N GLU A 141 12.93 6.51 -1.21
CA GLU A 141 11.93 7.59 -1.06
C GLU A 141 10.49 7.04 -1.10
N VAL A 142 10.21 6.06 -1.98
CA VAL A 142 8.91 5.37 -2.00
C VAL A 142 8.67 4.63 -0.67
N TYR A 143 9.66 3.86 -0.22
CA TYR A 143 9.61 3.19 1.08
C TYR A 143 9.31 4.17 2.22
N ARG A 144 9.99 5.33 2.23
CA ARG A 144 9.77 6.38 3.24
C ARG A 144 8.34 6.90 3.23
N LYS A 145 7.72 7.08 2.05
CA LYS A 145 6.31 7.49 1.94
C LYS A 145 5.37 6.44 2.54
N ILE A 146 5.55 5.17 2.19
CA ILE A 146 4.76 4.07 2.75
C ILE A 146 4.92 4.01 4.29
N ARG A 147 6.16 4.08 4.79
CA ARG A 147 6.45 4.08 6.22
C ARG A 147 5.84 5.29 6.96
N ASN A 148 5.86 6.47 6.34
CA ASN A 148 5.21 7.65 6.89
C ASN A 148 3.69 7.51 6.98
N THR A 149 3.04 6.83 6.02
CA THR A 149 1.62 6.51 6.09
C THR A 149 1.32 5.64 7.31
N PHE A 150 2.09 4.58 7.53
CA PHE A 150 1.96 3.75 8.74
C PHE A 150 2.15 4.56 10.03
N ARG A 151 3.19 5.41 10.07
CA ARG A 151 3.45 6.27 11.23
C ARG A 151 2.29 7.21 11.52
N PHE A 152 1.69 7.78 10.49
CA PHE A 152 0.53 8.68 10.63
C PHE A 152 -0.68 7.92 11.18
N LEU A 153 -0.98 6.74 10.63
CA LEU A 153 -2.08 5.90 11.09
C LEU A 153 -1.89 5.50 12.55
N LEU A 154 -0.70 4.99 12.92
CA LEU A 154 -0.36 4.63 14.31
C LEU A 154 -0.55 5.81 15.28
N GLY A 155 -0.05 7.00 14.91
CA GLY A 155 -0.15 8.18 15.77
C GLY A 155 -1.59 8.65 16.00
N ASN A 156 -2.50 8.37 15.06
CA ASN A 156 -3.93 8.71 15.21
C ASN A 156 -4.75 7.61 15.90
N LEU A 157 -4.15 6.47 16.21
CA LEU A 157 -4.78 5.34 16.88
C LEU A 157 -4.30 5.13 18.33
N ASP A 158 -3.49 6.04 18.87
CA ASP A 158 -2.90 5.94 20.22
C ASP A 158 -3.97 5.79 21.33
N ASP A 159 -5.08 6.49 21.18
CA ASP A 159 -6.20 6.46 22.13
C ASP A 159 -7.40 5.59 21.66
N PHE A 160 -7.19 4.69 20.69
CA PHE A 160 -8.21 3.85 20.11
C PHE A 160 -8.13 2.40 20.60
N ASN A 161 -9.20 1.91 21.18
CA ASN A 161 -9.32 0.50 21.55
C ASN A 161 -10.25 -0.22 20.54
N PRO A 162 -9.73 -1.09 19.66
CA PRO A 162 -10.54 -1.74 18.64
C PRO A 162 -11.62 -2.69 19.19
N ASN A 163 -11.55 -3.06 20.47
CA ASN A 163 -12.54 -3.93 21.09
C ASN A 163 -13.77 -3.15 21.62
N THR A 164 -13.66 -1.84 21.81
CA THR A 164 -14.73 -1.01 22.43
C THR A 164 -15.13 0.21 21.63
N ASP A 165 -14.22 0.74 20.80
CA ASP A 165 -14.35 2.08 20.20
C ASP A 165 -14.75 2.04 18.72
N LYS A 166 -14.85 0.84 18.12
CA LYS A 166 -15.25 0.70 16.72
C LYS A 166 -16.67 1.19 16.48
N VAL A 167 -16.82 1.97 15.42
CA VAL A 167 -18.13 2.38 14.88
C VAL A 167 -18.57 1.35 13.85
N ALA A 168 -19.83 0.91 13.92
CA ALA A 168 -20.37 -0.02 12.94
C ALA A 168 -20.35 0.61 11.53
N TYR A 169 -20.06 -0.19 10.48
CA TYR A 169 -19.97 0.32 9.11
C TYR A 169 -21.19 1.15 8.67
N ALA A 170 -22.39 0.72 9.04
CA ALA A 170 -23.63 1.45 8.74
C ALA A 170 -23.63 2.88 9.27
N ASP A 171 -23.04 3.10 10.45
CA ASP A 171 -23.03 4.37 11.18
C ASP A 171 -21.79 5.23 10.89
N MET A 172 -20.84 4.72 10.10
CA MET A 172 -19.64 5.46 9.69
C MET A 172 -19.98 6.61 8.75
N SER A 173 -19.12 7.63 8.74
CA SER A 173 -19.23 8.72 7.76
C SER A 173 -19.08 8.18 6.34
N GLU A 174 -19.71 8.85 5.38
CA GLU A 174 -19.63 8.43 3.98
C GLU A 174 -18.20 8.48 3.44
N PHE A 175 -17.38 9.44 3.90
CA PHE A 175 -15.99 9.55 3.51
C PHE A 175 -15.11 8.42 4.09
N ASP A 176 -15.41 7.97 5.31
CA ASP A 176 -14.74 6.80 5.89
C ASP A 176 -15.13 5.52 5.12
N LYS A 177 -16.40 5.39 4.73
CA LYS A 177 -16.88 4.29 3.87
C LYS A 177 -16.18 4.29 2.52
N TRP A 178 -15.95 5.47 1.91
CA TRP A 178 -15.17 5.59 0.69
C TRP A 178 -13.73 5.10 0.88
N ALA A 179 -13.07 5.47 1.98
CA ALA A 179 -11.72 5.01 2.26
C ALA A 179 -11.63 3.47 2.40
N LEU A 180 -12.64 2.85 3.02
CA LEU A 180 -12.75 1.39 3.13
C LEU A 180 -13.08 0.71 1.78
N LEU A 181 -13.89 1.34 0.94
CA LEU A 181 -14.11 0.88 -0.43
C LEU A 181 -12.80 0.88 -1.23
N ARG A 182 -12.02 1.97 -1.15
CA ARG A 182 -10.70 2.05 -1.81
C ARG A 182 -9.73 0.98 -1.29
N LEU A 183 -9.75 0.74 0.03
CA LEU A 183 -8.97 -0.32 0.65
C LEU A 183 -9.33 -1.69 0.07
N GLU A 184 -10.61 -1.99 -0.08
CA GLU A 184 -11.07 -3.28 -0.61
C GLU A 184 -10.68 -3.48 -2.07
N GLU A 185 -10.76 -2.44 -2.90
CA GLU A 185 -10.27 -2.48 -4.28
C GLU A 185 -8.76 -2.75 -4.35
N VAL A 186 -7.99 -2.12 -3.46
CA VAL A 186 -6.54 -2.34 -3.37
C VAL A 186 -6.24 -3.74 -2.84
N ARG A 187 -6.96 -4.22 -1.82
CA ARG A 187 -6.82 -5.58 -1.29
C ARG A 187 -7.03 -6.63 -2.39
N GLN A 188 -8.08 -6.46 -3.20
CA GLN A 188 -8.34 -7.40 -4.30
C GLN A 188 -7.19 -7.37 -5.31
N LYS A 189 -6.75 -6.20 -5.77
CA LYS A 189 -5.61 -6.05 -6.71
C LYS A 189 -4.33 -6.67 -6.16
N VAL A 190 -4.05 -6.48 -4.87
CA VAL A 190 -2.87 -7.02 -4.21
C VAL A 190 -2.96 -8.54 -4.08
N THR A 191 -4.14 -9.06 -3.75
CA THR A 191 -4.38 -10.51 -3.70
C THR A 191 -4.14 -11.15 -5.07
N ASP A 192 -4.75 -10.60 -6.11
CA ASP A 192 -4.58 -11.09 -7.49
C ASP A 192 -3.10 -11.02 -7.92
N ALA A 193 -2.39 -9.96 -7.55
CA ALA A 193 -0.97 -9.80 -7.86
C ALA A 193 -0.10 -10.88 -7.17
N TYR A 194 -0.39 -11.24 -5.93
CA TYR A 194 0.31 -12.35 -5.24
C TYR A 194 -0.03 -13.71 -5.85
N GLU A 195 -1.30 -13.98 -6.12
CA GLU A 195 -1.75 -15.24 -6.72
C GLU A 195 -1.14 -15.48 -8.11
N ASN A 196 -0.93 -14.41 -8.88
CA ASN A 196 -0.35 -14.47 -10.21
C ASN A 196 1.18 -14.22 -10.22
N TYR A 197 1.80 -14.03 -9.05
CA TYR A 197 3.24 -13.70 -8.93
C TYR A 197 3.64 -12.41 -9.67
N GLU A 198 2.75 -11.42 -9.76
CA GLU A 198 2.95 -10.13 -10.41
C GLU A 198 3.29 -9.05 -9.37
N PHE A 199 4.42 -9.19 -8.68
CA PHE A 199 4.78 -8.35 -7.51
C PHE A 199 4.93 -6.87 -7.84
N HIS A 200 5.25 -6.50 -9.08
CA HIS A 200 5.30 -5.11 -9.51
C HIS A 200 3.90 -4.45 -9.50
N MET A 201 2.84 -5.22 -9.73
CA MET A 201 1.47 -4.73 -9.65
C MET A 201 1.07 -4.40 -8.20
N LEU A 202 1.46 -5.27 -7.26
CA LEU A 202 1.24 -4.99 -5.83
C LEU A 202 2.02 -3.75 -5.38
N TYR A 203 3.28 -3.59 -5.81
CA TYR A 203 4.08 -2.41 -5.51
C TYR A 203 3.36 -1.11 -5.94
N HIS A 204 2.87 -1.07 -7.17
CA HIS A 204 2.14 0.09 -7.68
C HIS A 204 0.83 0.34 -6.93
N ALA A 205 0.06 -0.72 -6.64
CA ALA A 205 -1.20 -0.59 -5.90
C ALA A 205 -0.98 -0.01 -4.50
N ILE A 206 -0.04 -0.55 -3.73
CA ILE A 206 0.29 -0.08 -2.37
C ILE A 206 0.86 1.34 -2.40
N HIS A 207 1.80 1.62 -3.32
CA HIS A 207 2.39 2.96 -3.42
C HIS A 207 1.32 4.02 -3.72
N ASN A 208 0.46 3.78 -4.72
CA ASN A 208 -0.59 4.72 -5.10
C ASN A 208 -1.60 4.91 -3.97
N PHE A 209 -2.05 3.84 -3.33
CA PHE A 209 -2.96 3.93 -2.21
C PHE A 209 -2.39 4.76 -1.05
N CYS A 210 -1.14 4.50 -0.65
CA CYS A 210 -0.49 5.25 0.43
C CYS A 210 -0.27 6.73 0.08
N THR A 211 0.07 7.05 -1.18
CA THR A 211 0.47 8.41 -1.55
C THR A 211 -0.68 9.26 -2.07
N VAL A 212 -1.60 8.68 -2.82
CA VAL A 212 -2.74 9.39 -3.42
C VAL A 212 -3.97 9.26 -2.53
N ASP A 213 -4.54 8.06 -2.43
CA ASP A 213 -5.82 7.88 -1.73
C ASP A 213 -5.72 8.26 -0.24
N LEU A 214 -4.65 7.82 0.43
CA LEU A 214 -4.47 8.11 1.86
C LEU A 214 -3.83 9.48 2.08
N SER A 215 -2.55 9.67 1.73
CA SER A 215 -1.80 10.86 2.16
C SER A 215 -2.32 12.15 1.55
N SER A 216 -2.66 12.17 0.25
CA SER A 216 -3.09 13.39 -0.44
C SER A 216 -4.59 13.67 -0.32
N ILE A 217 -5.40 12.68 0.06
CA ILE A 217 -6.85 12.82 0.12
C ILE A 217 -7.35 12.53 1.52
N TYR A 218 -7.49 11.25 1.88
CA TYR A 218 -8.22 10.85 3.08
C TYR A 218 -7.61 11.41 4.38
N LEU A 219 -6.33 11.14 4.60
CA LEU A 219 -5.66 11.56 5.83
C LEU A 219 -5.49 13.08 5.91
N ASP A 220 -5.38 13.77 4.78
CA ASP A 220 -5.28 15.23 4.75
C ASP A 220 -6.60 15.89 5.16
N VAL A 221 -7.70 15.45 4.57
CA VAL A 221 -9.05 15.93 4.89
C VAL A 221 -9.43 15.62 6.33
N MET A 222 -9.02 14.45 6.85
CA MET A 222 -9.40 14.01 8.20
C MET A 222 -8.59 14.65 9.33
N LYS A 223 -7.57 15.47 9.07
CA LYS A 223 -6.76 16.14 10.09
C LYS A 223 -7.60 16.97 11.07
N ASP A 224 -8.54 17.77 10.56
CA ASP A 224 -9.40 18.56 11.43
C ASP A 224 -10.23 17.69 12.36
N THR A 225 -10.87 16.64 11.83
CA THR A 225 -11.63 15.67 12.63
C THR A 225 -10.76 15.01 13.69
N MET A 226 -9.54 14.56 13.32
CA MET A 226 -8.68 13.84 14.25
C MET A 226 -8.10 14.71 15.36
N TYR A 227 -7.79 15.99 15.06
CA TYR A 227 -7.07 16.85 15.99
C TYR A 227 -7.96 17.88 16.70
N ALA A 228 -9.11 18.23 16.11
CA ALA A 228 -9.96 19.27 16.66
C ALA A 228 -11.23 18.76 17.37
N GLU A 229 -11.73 17.58 17.02
CA GLU A 229 -12.90 17.01 17.68
C GLU A 229 -12.56 16.42 19.07
N SER A 230 -13.59 16.21 19.90
CA SER A 230 -13.43 15.59 21.22
C SER A 230 -13.02 14.10 21.09
N LYS A 231 -12.38 13.59 22.15
CA LYS A 231 -11.87 12.22 22.17
C LYS A 231 -12.92 11.17 21.78
N ASN A 232 -14.16 11.33 22.28
CA ASN A 232 -15.24 10.37 22.07
C ASN A 232 -16.28 10.84 21.03
N ASP A 233 -15.93 11.83 20.21
CA ASP A 233 -16.77 12.25 19.11
C ASP A 233 -16.98 11.12 18.10
N VAL A 234 -18.23 10.94 17.64
CA VAL A 234 -18.62 9.85 16.75
C VAL A 234 -17.89 9.95 15.41
N ALA A 235 -17.71 11.16 14.86
CA ALA A 235 -17.00 11.34 13.60
C ALA A 235 -15.51 11.01 13.76
N ARG A 236 -14.90 11.35 14.91
CA ARG A 236 -13.53 11.00 15.22
C ARG A 236 -13.35 9.48 15.38
N ARG A 237 -14.26 8.80 16.11
CA ARG A 237 -14.24 7.34 16.28
C ARG A 237 -14.52 6.60 14.97
N SER A 238 -15.38 7.14 14.11
CA SER A 238 -15.61 6.63 12.75
C SER A 238 -14.31 6.66 11.93
N ALA A 239 -13.63 7.80 11.91
CA ALA A 239 -12.34 7.95 11.22
C ALA A 239 -11.27 7.00 11.78
N GLN A 240 -11.18 6.87 13.11
CA GLN A 240 -10.23 5.92 13.73
C GLN A 240 -10.56 4.47 13.38
N THR A 241 -11.83 4.11 13.28
CA THR A 241 -12.24 2.77 12.85
C THR A 241 -11.76 2.50 11.42
N ALA A 242 -11.99 3.45 10.50
CA ALA A 242 -11.49 3.30 9.12
C ALA A 242 -9.95 3.23 9.07
N MET A 243 -9.25 4.11 9.79
CA MET A 243 -7.79 4.11 9.88
C MET A 243 -7.24 2.80 10.47
N TYR A 244 -7.93 2.22 11.44
CA TYR A 244 -7.56 0.95 12.04
C TYR A 244 -7.69 -0.22 11.05
N GLU A 245 -8.83 -0.33 10.35
CA GLU A 245 -9.04 -1.38 9.34
C GLU A 245 -8.06 -1.22 8.16
N ILE A 246 -7.76 0.02 7.75
CA ILE A 246 -6.74 0.32 6.75
C ILE A 246 -5.36 -0.14 7.23
N LEU A 247 -4.96 0.22 8.44
CA LEU A 247 -3.66 -0.15 9.00
C LEU A 247 -3.49 -1.66 9.11
N LYS A 248 -4.49 -2.34 9.69
CA LYS A 248 -4.52 -3.80 9.89
C LYS A 248 -4.38 -4.55 8.56
N THR A 249 -5.16 -4.14 7.56
CA THR A 249 -5.16 -4.76 6.24
C THR A 249 -3.85 -4.49 5.49
N LEU A 250 -3.40 -3.23 5.44
CA LEU A 250 -2.16 -2.85 4.76
C LEU A 250 -0.94 -3.57 5.34
N VAL A 251 -0.81 -3.61 6.67
CA VAL A 251 0.35 -4.22 7.31
C VAL A 251 0.44 -5.72 7.01
N ALA A 252 -0.70 -6.42 6.97
CA ALA A 252 -0.76 -7.81 6.58
C ALA A 252 -0.39 -8.00 5.10
N MET A 253 -0.94 -7.17 4.20
CA MET A 253 -0.65 -7.26 2.75
C MET A 253 0.81 -6.98 2.40
N VAL A 254 1.48 -6.07 3.11
CA VAL A 254 2.89 -5.74 2.82
C VAL A 254 3.89 -6.64 3.54
N SER A 255 3.47 -7.44 4.52
CA SER A 255 4.36 -8.25 5.35
C SER A 255 5.25 -9.21 4.55
N PRO A 256 4.82 -9.82 3.43
CA PRO A 256 5.70 -10.66 2.62
C PRO A 256 6.83 -9.88 1.94
N VAL A 257 6.69 -8.58 1.74
CA VAL A 257 7.69 -7.70 1.09
C VAL A 257 8.44 -6.85 2.11
N LEU A 258 7.72 -6.07 2.90
CA LEU A 258 8.27 -5.17 3.93
C LEU A 258 8.23 -5.84 5.32
N SER A 259 8.85 -7.01 5.43
CA SER A 259 8.69 -7.90 6.57
C SER A 259 9.10 -7.26 7.91
N PHE A 260 10.20 -6.52 7.94
CA PHE A 260 10.69 -5.88 9.17
C PHE A 260 9.83 -4.68 9.56
N THR A 261 9.45 -3.87 8.58
CA THR A 261 8.55 -2.72 8.82
C THR A 261 7.17 -3.17 9.25
N ALA A 262 6.62 -4.20 8.62
CA ALA A 262 5.31 -4.75 8.96
C ALA A 262 5.29 -5.29 10.40
N GLU A 263 6.33 -6.01 10.81
CA GLU A 263 6.46 -6.51 12.17
C GLU A 263 6.60 -5.38 13.21
N GLU A 264 7.38 -4.34 12.88
CA GLU A 264 7.48 -3.14 13.72
C GLU A 264 6.11 -2.46 13.88
N VAL A 265 5.39 -2.23 12.79
CA VAL A 265 4.05 -1.63 12.82
C VAL A 265 3.07 -2.49 13.59
N TRP A 266 3.09 -3.82 13.34
CA TRP A 266 2.24 -4.77 14.05
C TRP A 266 2.43 -4.72 15.56
N LYS A 267 3.66 -4.60 16.02
CA LYS A 267 4.00 -4.50 17.45
C LYS A 267 3.37 -3.28 18.14
N TYR A 268 3.27 -2.15 17.42
CA TYR A 268 2.80 -0.89 18.01
C TYR A 268 1.31 -0.58 17.73
N MET A 269 0.66 -1.29 16.83
CA MET A 269 -0.76 -1.05 16.56
C MET A 269 -1.66 -1.57 17.70
N PRO A 270 -2.83 -0.94 17.94
CA PRO A 270 -3.83 -1.47 18.86
C PRO A 270 -4.24 -2.90 18.46
N LYS A 271 -4.49 -3.77 19.47
CA LYS A 271 -4.80 -5.17 19.23
C LYS A 271 -6.25 -5.51 19.55
N GLU A 272 -6.88 -6.25 18.65
CA GLU A 272 -8.11 -6.97 18.94
C GLU A 272 -7.82 -8.22 19.75
N GLU A 273 -8.79 -8.67 20.52
CA GLU A 273 -8.70 -9.94 21.24
C GLU A 273 -8.49 -11.10 20.26
N GLY A 274 -7.53 -11.96 20.54
CA GLY A 274 -7.21 -13.13 19.70
C GLY A 274 -6.26 -12.86 18.53
N MET A 275 -5.80 -11.60 18.31
CA MET A 275 -4.79 -11.33 17.29
C MET A 275 -3.45 -12.01 17.63
N PRO A 276 -2.72 -12.56 16.63
CA PRO A 276 -1.45 -13.22 16.85
C PRO A 276 -0.37 -12.23 17.31
N GLU A 277 0.68 -12.75 17.95
CA GLU A 277 1.81 -11.96 18.44
C GLU A 277 2.57 -11.29 17.29
N SER A 278 2.74 -11.97 16.17
CA SER A 278 3.47 -11.51 14.98
C SER A 278 2.55 -11.41 13.77
N VAL A 279 2.79 -10.42 12.92
CA VAL A 279 2.09 -10.30 11.64
C VAL A 279 2.36 -11.50 10.73
N MET A 280 3.49 -12.18 10.90
CA MET A 280 3.84 -13.38 10.13
C MET A 280 2.94 -14.60 10.45
N LEU A 281 2.21 -14.55 11.56
CA LEU A 281 1.24 -15.56 11.97
C LEU A 281 -0.21 -15.14 11.66
N GLN A 282 -0.39 -13.95 11.07
CA GLN A 282 -1.69 -13.43 10.68
C GLN A 282 -2.12 -14.07 9.36
N ASP A 283 -3.37 -14.52 9.31
CA ASP A 283 -3.98 -14.95 8.06
C ASP A 283 -4.10 -13.81 7.06
N TRP A 284 -4.16 -14.16 5.77
CA TRP A 284 -4.38 -13.17 4.71
C TRP A 284 -5.69 -12.41 4.93
N PRO A 285 -5.71 -11.08 4.72
CA PRO A 285 -6.89 -10.28 4.99
C PRO A 285 -8.10 -10.73 4.19
N GLN A 286 -9.19 -11.02 4.89
CA GLN A 286 -10.45 -11.40 4.27
C GLN A 286 -11.06 -10.21 3.53
N GLY A 287 -11.77 -10.49 2.44
CA GLY A 287 -12.52 -9.47 1.70
C GLY A 287 -13.79 -9.04 2.43
N HIS A 288 -14.16 -7.80 2.23
CA HIS A 288 -15.37 -7.17 2.74
C HIS A 288 -16.27 -6.75 1.57
N PRO A 289 -17.01 -7.70 0.94
CA PRO A 289 -17.84 -7.42 -0.23
C PRO A 289 -18.91 -6.35 0.06
N GLU A 290 -19.31 -6.15 1.33
CA GLU A 290 -20.21 -5.09 1.77
C GLU A 290 -19.62 -3.67 1.63
N HIS A 291 -18.30 -3.54 1.50
CA HIS A 291 -17.64 -2.27 1.23
C HIS A 291 -17.68 -1.88 -0.25
N PHE A 292 -17.94 -2.82 -1.16
CA PHE A 292 -18.11 -2.50 -2.58
C PHE A 292 -19.46 -1.83 -2.81
N ASN A 293 -19.41 -0.55 -3.18
CA ASN A 293 -20.59 0.23 -3.52
C ASN A 293 -20.25 1.12 -4.72
N GLN A 294 -20.76 0.75 -5.89
CA GLN A 294 -20.48 1.46 -7.14
C GLN A 294 -21.02 2.90 -7.12
N GLU A 295 -22.21 3.12 -6.55
CA GLU A 295 -22.78 4.46 -6.43
C GLU A 295 -21.90 5.37 -5.57
N LEU A 296 -21.39 4.86 -4.44
CA LEU A 296 -20.44 5.58 -3.59
C LEU A 296 -19.13 5.88 -4.33
N ALA A 297 -18.60 4.89 -5.07
CA ALA A 297 -17.39 5.08 -5.86
C ALA A 297 -17.57 6.18 -6.92
N ASP A 298 -18.65 6.13 -7.70
CA ASP A 298 -18.92 7.09 -8.76
C ASP A 298 -19.12 8.50 -8.21
N LYS A 299 -19.86 8.63 -7.11
CA LYS A 299 -20.06 9.89 -6.40
C LYS A 299 -18.75 10.50 -5.95
N TRP A 300 -17.90 9.71 -5.26
CA TRP A 300 -16.65 10.23 -4.74
C TRP A 300 -15.61 10.47 -5.82
N ASN A 301 -15.57 9.71 -6.90
CA ASN A 301 -14.74 10.01 -8.05
C ASN A 301 -15.08 11.39 -8.62
N GLN A 302 -16.37 11.69 -8.82
CA GLN A 302 -16.81 13.01 -9.27
C GLN A 302 -16.41 14.12 -8.27
N LEU A 303 -16.65 13.93 -6.97
CA LEU A 303 -16.28 14.92 -5.96
C LEU A 303 -14.78 15.17 -5.87
N LEU A 304 -13.94 14.15 -6.09
CA LEU A 304 -12.49 14.28 -6.09
C LEU A 304 -11.96 14.98 -7.36
N ASP A 305 -12.61 14.81 -8.50
CA ASP A 305 -12.31 15.58 -9.70
C ASP A 305 -12.63 17.07 -9.48
N LEU A 306 -13.81 17.37 -8.89
CA LEU A 306 -14.20 18.73 -8.51
C LEU A 306 -13.23 19.34 -7.47
N ARG A 307 -12.81 18.55 -6.46
CA ARG A 307 -11.77 18.94 -5.50
C ARG A 307 -10.48 19.37 -6.21
N THR A 308 -10.04 18.59 -7.19
CA THR A 308 -8.82 18.88 -7.96
C THR A 308 -8.91 20.21 -8.67
N SER A 309 -10.07 20.53 -9.24
CA SER A 309 -10.32 21.83 -9.90
C SER A 309 -10.23 23.00 -8.92
N VAL A 310 -10.85 22.87 -7.74
CA VAL A 310 -10.77 23.91 -6.70
C VAL A 310 -9.34 24.06 -6.17
N GLN A 311 -8.60 22.97 -6.01
CA GLN A 311 -7.21 23.01 -5.56
C GLN A 311 -6.28 23.73 -6.55
N LYS A 312 -6.53 23.64 -7.87
CA LYS A 312 -5.79 24.45 -8.87
C LYS A 312 -5.98 25.94 -8.61
N ALA A 313 -7.22 26.37 -8.33
CA ALA A 313 -7.51 27.78 -8.02
C ALA A 313 -6.85 28.24 -6.70
N LEU A 314 -6.88 27.40 -5.66
CA LEU A 314 -6.21 27.66 -4.39
C LEU A 314 -4.70 27.81 -4.55
N GLU A 315 -4.08 26.97 -5.39
CA GLU A 315 -2.63 27.05 -5.64
C GLU A 315 -2.25 28.33 -6.39
N LEU A 316 -3.06 28.77 -7.37
CA LEU A 316 -2.85 30.07 -8.04
C LEU A 316 -2.97 31.23 -7.05
N ALA A 317 -4.01 31.23 -6.19
CA ALA A 317 -4.19 32.25 -5.17
C ALA A 317 -3.03 32.28 -4.15
N ARG A 318 -2.42 31.13 -3.86
CA ARG A 318 -1.22 31.02 -3.02
C ARG A 318 0.02 31.61 -3.71
N GLN A 319 0.20 31.33 -5.01
CA GLN A 319 1.31 31.87 -5.80
C GLN A 319 1.21 33.38 -5.91
N ASP A 320 0.01 33.93 -6.09
CA ASP A 320 -0.29 35.36 -6.15
C ASP A 320 -0.29 36.05 -4.77
N LYS A 321 -0.07 35.24 -3.68
CA LYS A 321 -0.08 35.72 -2.29
C LYS A 321 -1.41 36.29 -1.81
N THR A 322 -2.52 35.95 -2.45
CA THR A 322 -3.87 36.25 -1.97
C THR A 322 -4.16 35.54 -0.66
N ILE A 323 -3.63 34.30 -0.53
CA ILE A 323 -3.69 33.47 0.68
C ILE A 323 -2.29 32.95 1.03
N GLY A 324 -2.04 32.69 2.32
CA GLY A 324 -0.81 32.00 2.78
C GLY A 324 -0.99 30.49 2.88
N HIS A 325 -2.15 30.06 3.37
CA HIS A 325 -2.53 28.67 3.57
C HIS A 325 -3.97 28.44 3.07
N PRO A 326 -4.36 27.27 2.58
CA PRO A 326 -5.74 27.00 2.15
C PRO A 326 -6.80 27.35 3.20
N LEU A 327 -6.53 27.10 4.49
CA LEU A 327 -7.42 27.50 5.57
C LEU A 327 -7.59 29.02 5.74
N ASP A 328 -6.78 29.84 5.10
CA ASP A 328 -6.99 31.30 5.09
C ASP A 328 -8.00 31.74 4.01
N ALA A 329 -8.52 30.78 3.22
CA ALA A 329 -9.39 31.06 2.08
C ALA A 329 -10.88 30.94 2.39
N SER A 330 -11.66 31.80 1.74
CA SER A 330 -13.06 31.61 1.39
C SER A 330 -13.15 31.34 -0.12
N VAL A 331 -13.82 30.27 -0.52
CA VAL A 331 -13.96 29.89 -1.94
C VAL A 331 -15.43 29.98 -2.37
N THR A 332 -15.65 30.48 -3.59
CA THR A 332 -16.96 30.39 -4.25
C THR A 332 -16.84 29.55 -5.50
N VAL A 333 -17.54 28.42 -5.55
CA VAL A 333 -17.51 27.47 -6.66
C VAL A 333 -18.80 27.62 -7.49
N TYR A 334 -18.62 28.00 -8.74
CA TYR A 334 -19.69 28.13 -9.72
C TYR A 334 -19.76 26.85 -10.54
N ALA A 335 -20.93 26.22 -10.59
CA ALA A 335 -21.16 24.98 -11.31
C ALA A 335 -22.58 24.93 -11.85
N GLU A 336 -22.80 24.10 -12.88
CA GLU A 336 -24.11 23.83 -13.45
C GLU A 336 -24.31 22.32 -13.65
N GLY A 337 -25.55 21.85 -13.81
CA GLY A 337 -25.89 20.45 -14.08
C GLY A 337 -25.34 19.47 -13.01
N ALA A 338 -24.79 18.34 -13.46
CA ALA A 338 -24.36 17.27 -12.56
C ALA A 338 -23.26 17.70 -11.56
N ALA A 339 -22.38 18.63 -11.93
CA ALA A 339 -21.35 19.15 -11.02
C ALA A 339 -21.98 19.97 -9.90
N PHE A 340 -22.96 20.82 -10.21
CA PHE A 340 -23.72 21.57 -9.21
C PHE A 340 -24.49 20.61 -8.30
N ASP A 341 -25.17 19.63 -8.84
CA ASP A 341 -25.96 18.67 -8.07
C ASP A 341 -25.09 17.90 -7.07
N ALA A 342 -23.90 17.46 -7.51
CA ALA A 342 -22.94 16.75 -6.65
C ALA A 342 -22.42 17.66 -5.50
N LEU A 343 -22.03 18.90 -5.82
CA LEU A 343 -21.57 19.87 -4.81
C LEU A 343 -22.69 20.27 -3.84
N ASN A 344 -23.89 20.51 -4.36
CA ASN A 344 -25.04 20.87 -3.55
C ASN A 344 -25.47 19.73 -2.61
N ALA A 345 -25.37 18.48 -3.04
CA ALA A 345 -25.61 17.30 -2.22
C ALA A 345 -24.54 17.13 -1.10
N LEU A 346 -23.28 17.52 -1.37
CA LEU A 346 -22.21 17.55 -0.36
C LEU A 346 -22.40 18.68 0.63
N GLY A 347 -22.96 19.82 0.18
CA GLY A 347 -23.15 21.04 0.95
C GLY A 347 -21.89 21.88 1.13
N GLU A 348 -22.06 23.13 1.49
CA GLU A 348 -20.95 24.10 1.64
C GLU A 348 -19.96 23.70 2.73
N GLU A 349 -20.45 23.18 3.86
CA GLU A 349 -19.59 22.69 4.94
C GLU A 349 -18.79 21.44 4.51
N GLY A 350 -19.44 20.51 3.81
CA GLY A 350 -18.78 19.33 3.25
C GLY A 350 -17.74 19.70 2.22
N LEU A 351 -18.03 20.67 1.36
CA LEU A 351 -17.06 21.18 0.38
C LEU A 351 -15.87 21.87 1.06
N ALA A 352 -16.13 22.75 2.04
CA ALA A 352 -15.07 23.42 2.79
C ALA A 352 -14.12 22.41 3.45
N LYS A 353 -14.66 21.35 4.05
CA LYS A 353 -13.89 20.25 4.63
C LYS A 353 -13.10 19.49 3.56
N LEU A 354 -13.73 19.14 2.43
CA LEU A 354 -13.10 18.35 1.35
C LEU A 354 -11.93 19.10 0.70
N VAL A 355 -12.04 20.41 0.49
CA VAL A 355 -10.98 21.23 -0.12
C VAL A 355 -10.07 21.90 0.90
N ILE A 356 -10.33 21.73 2.20
CA ILE A 356 -9.54 22.19 3.35
C ILE A 356 -9.44 23.74 3.36
N VAL A 357 -10.59 24.41 3.31
CA VAL A 357 -10.73 25.87 3.42
C VAL A 357 -11.58 26.27 4.62
N SER A 358 -11.55 27.53 5.01
CA SER A 358 -12.39 28.01 6.12
C SER A 358 -13.84 28.17 5.71
N GLU A 359 -14.10 28.62 4.49
CA GLU A 359 -15.44 28.88 3.98
C GLU A 359 -15.54 28.42 2.52
N ALA A 360 -16.68 27.83 2.17
CA ALA A 360 -17.01 27.48 0.80
C ALA A 360 -18.46 27.84 0.48
N HIS A 361 -18.68 28.39 -0.72
CA HIS A 361 -19.97 28.74 -1.26
C HIS A 361 -20.20 28.04 -2.58
N ILE A 362 -21.41 27.56 -2.84
CA ILE A 362 -21.79 26.85 -4.03
C ILE A 362 -22.83 27.67 -4.78
N VAL A 363 -22.55 28.07 -6.01
CA VAL A 363 -23.43 28.91 -6.83
C VAL A 363 -23.82 28.19 -8.11
N ASN A 364 -25.14 28.09 -8.35
CA ASN A 364 -25.66 27.61 -9.62
C ASN A 364 -25.72 28.76 -10.63
N GLY A 365 -24.88 28.71 -11.64
CA GLY A 365 -24.87 29.73 -12.69
C GLY A 365 -23.50 30.13 -13.21
N ALA A 366 -23.49 31.13 -14.07
CA ALA A 366 -22.28 31.60 -14.74
C ALA A 366 -21.30 32.27 -13.76
N ALA A 367 -20.03 31.90 -13.88
CA ALA A 367 -18.95 32.46 -13.10
C ALA A 367 -18.54 33.86 -13.58
N PRO A 368 -18.05 34.74 -12.67
CA PRO A 368 -17.47 36.02 -13.05
C PRO A 368 -16.15 35.84 -13.83
N ALA A 369 -15.70 36.92 -14.48
CA ALA A 369 -14.54 36.83 -15.38
C ALA A 369 -13.23 36.49 -14.71
N GLU A 370 -13.09 36.84 -13.43
CA GLU A 370 -11.91 36.54 -12.60
C GLU A 370 -11.83 35.11 -12.09
N ALA A 371 -12.89 34.32 -12.22
CA ALA A 371 -12.90 32.95 -11.74
C ALA A 371 -11.92 32.06 -12.53
N VAL A 372 -11.20 31.22 -11.83
CA VAL A 372 -10.36 30.18 -12.42
C VAL A 372 -11.26 29.06 -12.94
N LYS A 373 -11.27 28.88 -14.24
CA LYS A 373 -12.11 27.87 -14.92
C LYS A 373 -11.34 26.59 -15.14
N ASP A 374 -12.01 25.48 -14.93
CA ASP A 374 -11.53 24.15 -15.30
C ASP A 374 -12.46 23.58 -16.40
N GLU A 375 -11.89 23.33 -17.57
CA GLU A 375 -12.65 22.89 -18.74
C GLU A 375 -13.10 21.44 -18.66
N GLU A 376 -12.38 20.59 -17.88
CA GLU A 376 -12.70 19.17 -17.76
C GLU A 376 -13.95 18.95 -16.88
N THR A 377 -14.02 19.65 -15.76
CA THR A 377 -15.12 19.53 -14.79
C THR A 377 -16.25 20.53 -15.03
N GLY A 378 -16.00 21.57 -15.81
CA GLY A 378 -16.96 22.65 -16.08
C GLY A 378 -17.18 23.60 -14.90
N VAL A 379 -16.39 23.49 -13.81
CA VAL A 379 -16.49 24.39 -12.67
C VAL A 379 -15.55 25.57 -12.78
N ALA A 380 -15.94 26.67 -12.13
CA ALA A 380 -15.08 27.85 -12.00
C ALA A 380 -15.05 28.31 -10.53
N THR A 381 -13.87 28.64 -10.05
CA THR A 381 -13.62 28.96 -8.63
C THR A 381 -13.07 30.35 -8.46
N VAL A 382 -13.66 31.11 -7.55
CA VAL A 382 -13.12 32.38 -7.02
C VAL A 382 -12.55 32.10 -5.64
N VAL A 383 -11.33 32.57 -5.40
CA VAL A 383 -10.64 32.43 -4.11
C VAL A 383 -10.34 33.82 -3.55
N VAL A 384 -10.78 34.07 -2.32
CA VAL A 384 -10.45 35.28 -1.58
C VAL A 384 -9.93 34.93 -0.18
N ALA A 385 -9.20 35.85 0.46
CA ALA A 385 -8.85 35.67 1.85
C ALA A 385 -10.12 35.74 2.72
N SER A 386 -10.26 34.84 3.71
CA SER A 386 -11.35 34.91 4.68
C SER A 386 -11.26 36.19 5.49
N GLY A 387 -12.41 36.86 5.65
CA GLY A 387 -12.53 38.05 6.48
C GLY A 387 -12.78 37.77 7.96
N LEU A 388 -12.87 36.51 8.35
CA LEU A 388 -13.18 36.07 9.71
C LEU A 388 -11.90 35.90 10.56
N GLU A 389 -12.07 35.84 11.87
CA GLU A 389 -10.96 35.62 12.81
C GLU A 389 -10.51 34.16 12.81
N LYS A 390 -9.22 33.94 12.94
CA LYS A 390 -8.60 32.61 12.95
C LYS A 390 -8.64 31.97 14.34
N CYS A 391 -9.15 30.76 14.44
CA CYS A 391 -9.08 29.97 15.67
C CYS A 391 -7.64 29.43 15.86
N GLU A 392 -7.02 29.73 17.02
CA GLU A 392 -5.65 29.30 17.32
C GLU A 392 -5.49 27.76 17.46
N ARG A 393 -6.60 27.01 17.72
CA ARG A 393 -6.55 25.56 17.88
C ARG A 393 -6.74 24.80 16.56
N CYS A 394 -7.83 25.07 15.81
CA CYS A 394 -8.12 24.35 14.56
C CYS A 394 -7.64 25.08 13.31
N TRP A 395 -7.22 26.35 13.44
CA TRP A 395 -6.72 27.24 12.38
C TRP A 395 -7.75 27.63 11.31
N ILE A 396 -9.00 27.20 11.48
CA ILE A 396 -10.11 27.59 10.62
C ILE A 396 -10.56 29.00 11.03
N HIS A 397 -10.84 29.87 10.07
CA HIS A 397 -11.44 31.17 10.30
C HIS A 397 -12.95 31.00 10.52
N ARG A 398 -13.47 31.54 11.63
CA ARG A 398 -14.90 31.41 11.98
C ARG A 398 -15.39 32.65 12.70
N ASP A 399 -16.66 32.99 12.50
CA ASP A 399 -17.40 34.09 13.17
C ASP A 399 -17.60 33.83 14.67
N THR A 400 -17.43 32.59 15.11
CA THR A 400 -17.57 32.18 16.52
C THR A 400 -16.27 32.33 17.33
N VAL A 401 -15.18 32.78 16.74
CA VAL A 401 -13.94 33.06 17.49
C VAL A 401 -14.18 34.23 18.45
N GLY A 402 -13.74 34.04 19.69
CA GLY A 402 -13.92 35.07 20.73
C GLY A 402 -15.29 35.11 21.41
N GLN A 403 -16.23 34.26 21.04
CA GLN A 403 -17.55 34.20 21.70
C GLN A 403 -17.49 33.62 23.12
N ASP A 404 -16.51 32.78 23.40
CA ASP A 404 -16.28 32.23 24.73
C ASP A 404 -15.26 33.09 25.49
N SER A 405 -15.72 33.76 26.57
CA SER A 405 -14.86 34.64 27.35
C SER A 405 -13.72 33.95 28.09
N ALA A 406 -13.82 32.66 28.37
CA ALA A 406 -12.75 31.85 28.96
C ALA A 406 -11.68 31.43 27.93
N HIS A 407 -12.06 31.38 26.64
CA HIS A 407 -11.22 30.98 25.53
C HIS A 407 -11.35 31.97 24.35
N PRO A 408 -10.92 33.22 24.49
CA PRO A 408 -11.22 34.29 23.54
C PRO A 408 -10.51 34.15 22.17
N THR A 409 -9.57 33.26 22.04
CA THR A 409 -8.84 32.98 20.76
C THR A 409 -9.37 31.73 20.05
N LEU A 410 -10.36 31.03 20.63
CA LEU A 410 -10.94 29.82 20.11
C LEU A 410 -12.31 30.03 19.50
N CYS A 411 -12.64 29.28 18.46
CA CYS A 411 -14.03 29.16 17.98
C CYS A 411 -14.87 28.35 18.98
N ALA A 412 -16.20 28.49 18.91
CA ALA A 412 -17.13 27.84 19.84
C ALA A 412 -16.90 26.32 19.94
N ARG A 413 -16.74 25.60 18.80
CA ARG A 413 -16.41 24.17 18.77
C ARG A 413 -15.15 23.83 19.57
N CYS A 414 -14.07 24.56 19.34
CA CYS A 414 -12.81 24.33 20.03
C CYS A 414 -12.85 24.67 21.50
N ALA A 415 -13.58 25.73 21.88
CA ALA A 415 -13.80 26.10 23.28
C ALA A 415 -14.57 25.01 24.03
N ASP A 416 -15.64 24.45 23.42
CA ASP A 416 -16.41 23.36 24.03
C ASP A 416 -15.59 22.08 24.21
N VAL A 417 -14.74 21.71 23.20
CA VAL A 417 -13.85 20.56 23.33
C VAL A 417 -12.84 20.76 24.46
N VAL A 418 -12.22 21.95 24.57
CA VAL A 418 -11.22 22.24 25.62
C VAL A 418 -11.81 22.15 27.02
N LYS A 419 -13.08 22.52 27.20
CA LYS A 419 -13.80 22.36 28.48
C LYS A 419 -13.98 20.89 28.93
N THR A 420 -13.82 19.92 27.99
CA THR A 420 -13.97 18.49 28.27
C THR A 420 -12.64 17.76 28.47
N LEU A 421 -11.52 18.45 28.26
CA LEU A 421 -10.17 17.94 28.48
C LEU A 421 -9.72 18.12 29.93
#